data_dafed379a2bccbc87b8eb5664f70ebf6
#
_entry.id   dafed379a2bccbc87b8eb5664f70ebf6
#
_cell.length_a   1.000
_cell.length_b   1.000
_cell.length_c   1.000
_cell.angle_alpha   90.00
_cell.angle_beta   90.00
_cell.angle_gamma   90.00
#
_symmetry.space_group_name_H-M   'P 1'
#
loop_
_entity.id
_entity.type
_entity.pdbx_description
1 polymer ?
#
loop_
_entity_poly.entity_id
_entity_poly.type
_entity_poly.pdbx_seq_one_letter_code
_entity_poly.pdbx_strand_id
1 'polypeptide(L)'
;MKKTIAVLLICLVAMTGIFAAGAKEAGEKSYTFAMNCEWPPLEYVDENGEIVGFEVDLIKEMSKVSGVEMKYINTAWDTIFAGLANGQYNAVASGVTVTEERKKTIDFSDTLFTIKQSIITMRGNESLNSLEALSGKKVGVQMGTTGHFAVEANKDAIIKAYDSIGLAIEDMINGNLDACVCDSLIASDFVLANANYADKLIITGEASSEIEEIAIAVKKGDKELLDLINSSLAKLKENGTMDALYKKYNIL
;
A
#
# COMPACT_ATOMS: atom_id res chain seq x y z
N MET A 1 -36.00 82.67 -27.61
CA MET A 1 -34.61 83.03 -27.52
C MET A 1 -34.16 82.90 -26.06
N LYS A 2 -33.84 81.78 -25.60
CA LYS A 2 -33.22 81.58 -24.30
C LYS A 2 -32.20 80.48 -24.46
N LYS A 3 -30.93 80.79 -24.36
CA LYS A 3 -29.78 79.90 -24.40
C LYS A 3 -29.69 79.09 -23.10
N THR A 4 -29.84 77.85 -23.16
CA THR A 4 -29.61 76.96 -22.03
C THR A 4 -28.18 76.46 -22.12
N ILE A 5 -27.35 76.91 -21.17
CA ILE A 5 -25.98 76.48 -20.98
C ILE A 5 -26.05 75.12 -20.28
N ALA A 6 -25.65 74.09 -20.95
CA ALA A 6 -25.46 72.77 -20.38
C ALA A 6 -24.06 72.75 -19.71
N VAL A 7 -24.07 72.75 -18.39
CA VAL A 7 -22.83 72.53 -17.60
C VAL A 7 -22.50 71.02 -17.68
N LEU A 8 -21.44 70.73 -18.39
CA LEU A 8 -20.88 69.38 -18.48
C LEU A 8 -20.09 69.12 -17.19
N LEU A 9 -20.69 68.42 -16.24
CA LEU A 9 -20.02 67.97 -15.03
C LEU A 9 -19.19 66.70 -15.43
N ILE A 10 -17.89 66.90 -15.65
CA ILE A 10 -16.96 65.78 -15.86
C ILE A 10 -16.71 65.16 -14.49
N CYS A 11 -17.44 64.09 -14.21
CA CYS A 11 -17.09 63.17 -13.13
C CYS A 11 -15.83 62.40 -13.53
N LEU A 12 -14.72 62.88 -13.01
CA LEU A 12 -13.45 62.12 -13.05
C LEU A 12 -13.58 60.95 -12.06
N VAL A 13 -14.14 59.85 -12.55
CA VAL A 13 -14.10 58.62 -11.81
C VAL A 13 -12.67 58.10 -11.87
N ALA A 14 -11.94 58.34 -10.77
CA ALA A 14 -10.66 57.67 -10.57
C ALA A 14 -10.92 56.16 -10.54
N MET A 15 -10.68 55.52 -11.66
CA MET A 15 -10.51 54.06 -11.72
C MET A 15 -9.26 53.71 -10.92
N THR A 16 -9.39 53.58 -9.61
CA THR A 16 -8.46 52.78 -8.85
C THR A 16 -8.66 51.33 -9.35
N GLY A 17 -7.84 50.96 -10.32
CA GLY A 17 -7.70 49.57 -10.73
C GLY A 17 -7.27 48.78 -9.52
N ILE A 18 -8.25 48.14 -8.87
CA ILE A 18 -7.99 47.03 -7.98
C ILE A 18 -7.46 45.92 -8.91
N PHE A 19 -6.15 45.89 -9.09
CA PHE A 19 -5.50 44.64 -9.45
C PHE A 19 -5.76 43.70 -8.27
N ALA A 20 -6.92 43.09 -8.26
CA ALA A 20 -7.07 41.78 -7.66
C ALA A 20 -6.16 40.88 -8.49
N ALA A 21 -4.87 40.88 -8.14
CA ALA A 21 -4.03 39.76 -8.43
C ALA A 21 -4.82 38.58 -7.90
N GLY A 22 -5.41 37.81 -8.81
CA GLY A 22 -6.00 36.54 -8.48
C GLY A 22 -4.93 35.74 -7.77
N ALA A 23 -4.97 35.78 -6.45
CA ALA A 23 -4.37 34.74 -5.66
C ALA A 23 -5.04 33.50 -6.23
N LYS A 24 -4.34 32.76 -7.07
CA LYS A 24 -4.65 31.39 -7.36
C LYS A 24 -4.81 30.82 -5.98
N GLU A 25 -6.04 30.52 -5.54
CA GLU A 25 -6.24 29.69 -4.38
C GLU A 25 -5.32 28.51 -4.61
N ALA A 26 -4.29 28.39 -3.80
CA ALA A 26 -3.47 27.21 -3.76
C ALA A 26 -4.47 26.13 -3.39
N GLY A 27 -4.93 25.36 -4.38
CA GLY A 27 -5.88 24.29 -4.16
C GLY A 27 -5.34 23.48 -3.01
N GLU A 28 -6.19 23.12 -2.06
CA GLU A 28 -5.79 22.35 -0.89
C GLU A 28 -4.95 21.18 -1.39
N LYS A 29 -3.70 21.09 -0.90
CA LYS A 29 -2.75 20.09 -1.34
C LYS A 29 -3.30 18.74 -0.96
N SER A 30 -3.45 17.86 -1.92
CA SER A 30 -3.92 16.51 -1.68
C SER A 30 -2.96 15.49 -2.30
N TYR A 31 -2.85 14.32 -1.65
CA TYR A 31 -2.02 13.22 -2.13
C TYR A 31 -2.87 11.97 -2.30
N THR A 32 -2.59 11.21 -3.37
CA THR A 32 -3.24 9.93 -3.65
C THR A 32 -2.26 8.79 -3.42
N PHE A 33 -2.70 7.80 -2.65
CA PHE A 33 -1.97 6.56 -2.36
C PHE A 33 -2.59 5.42 -3.16
N ALA A 34 -1.77 4.68 -3.88
CA ALA A 34 -2.19 3.46 -4.55
C ALA A 34 -2.02 2.26 -3.61
N MET A 35 -2.93 1.31 -3.71
CA MET A 35 -3.01 0.09 -2.91
C MET A 35 -3.45 -1.06 -3.81
N ASN A 36 -2.93 -2.27 -3.61
CA ASN A 36 -3.51 -3.47 -4.20
C ASN A 36 -4.46 -4.11 -3.20
N CYS A 37 -5.75 -3.76 -3.31
CA CYS A 37 -6.78 -4.09 -2.30
C CYS A 37 -7.20 -5.58 -2.31
N GLU A 38 -6.23 -6.48 -2.35
CA GLU A 38 -6.33 -7.94 -2.27
C GLU A 38 -5.37 -8.52 -1.22
N TRP A 39 -4.94 -7.68 -0.23
CA TRP A 39 -3.87 -7.98 0.71
C TRP A 39 -4.31 -7.84 2.18
N PRO A 40 -5.34 -8.60 2.64
CA PRO A 40 -5.82 -8.52 4.01
C PRO A 40 -4.72 -8.99 5.00
N PRO A 41 -4.62 -8.39 6.19
CA PRO A 41 -5.49 -7.35 6.76
C PRO A 41 -5.01 -5.91 6.45
N LEU A 42 -4.02 -5.73 5.56
CA LEU A 42 -3.43 -4.42 5.27
C LEU A 42 -4.35 -3.53 4.44
N GLU A 43 -4.80 -4.02 3.28
CA GLU A 43 -5.76 -3.35 2.41
C GLU A 43 -6.55 -4.38 1.61
N TYR A 44 -7.86 -4.27 1.64
CA TYR A 44 -8.76 -5.15 0.89
C TYR A 44 -10.12 -4.51 0.67
N VAL A 45 -10.89 -5.08 -0.26
CA VAL A 45 -12.28 -4.69 -0.47
C VAL A 45 -13.16 -5.59 0.39
N ASP A 46 -13.96 -4.99 1.27
CA ASP A 46 -14.89 -5.71 2.14
C ASP A 46 -16.16 -6.17 1.40
N GLU A 47 -17.05 -6.87 2.10
CA GLU A 47 -18.31 -7.38 1.56
C GLU A 47 -19.28 -6.28 1.08
N ASN A 48 -19.10 -5.03 1.53
CA ASN A 48 -19.87 -3.87 1.11
C ASN A 48 -19.27 -3.16 -0.10
N GLY A 49 -18.10 -3.60 -0.58
CA GLY A 49 -17.36 -2.98 -1.66
C GLY A 49 -16.48 -1.79 -1.21
N GLU A 50 -16.30 -1.61 0.11
CA GLU A 50 -15.47 -0.55 0.67
C GLU A 50 -14.01 -0.99 0.80
N ILE A 51 -13.08 -0.08 0.51
CA ILE A 51 -11.65 -0.32 0.75
C ILE A 51 -11.36 -0.11 2.24
N VAL A 52 -10.88 -1.16 2.89
CA VAL A 52 -10.62 -1.20 4.33
C VAL A 52 -9.27 -1.88 4.62
N GLY A 53 -8.77 -1.75 5.85
CA GLY A 53 -7.56 -2.40 6.30
C GLY A 53 -6.65 -1.46 7.10
N PHE A 54 -5.52 -2.00 7.56
CA PHE A 54 -4.56 -1.27 8.38
C PHE A 54 -4.00 -0.04 7.64
N GLU A 55 -3.51 -0.20 6.41
CA GLU A 55 -2.90 0.91 5.67
C GLU A 55 -3.94 1.95 5.25
N VAL A 56 -5.20 1.53 5.04
CA VAL A 56 -6.32 2.46 4.79
C VAL A 56 -6.58 3.35 6.01
N ASP A 57 -6.67 2.75 7.19
CA ASP A 57 -6.88 3.50 8.42
C ASP A 57 -5.64 4.35 8.77
N LEU A 58 -4.44 3.85 8.50
CA LEU A 58 -3.20 4.61 8.67
C LEU A 58 -3.21 5.89 7.82
N ILE A 59 -3.60 5.80 6.53
CA ILE A 59 -3.70 6.97 5.65
C ILE A 59 -4.73 7.97 6.17
N LYS A 60 -5.89 7.49 6.65
CA LYS A 60 -6.93 8.35 7.26
C LYS A 60 -6.39 9.08 8.48
N GLU A 61 -5.67 8.40 9.36
CA GLU A 61 -5.10 9.03 10.55
C GLU A 61 -3.93 9.98 10.20
N MET A 62 -3.07 9.64 9.22
CA MET A 62 -2.05 10.57 8.72
C MET A 62 -2.69 11.84 8.13
N SER A 63 -3.78 11.72 7.38
CA SER A 63 -4.52 12.87 6.85
C SER A 63 -5.02 13.78 7.98
N LYS A 64 -5.59 13.20 9.05
CA LYS A 64 -6.07 13.95 10.22
C LYS A 64 -4.96 14.70 10.95
N VAL A 65 -3.84 14.04 11.26
CA VAL A 65 -2.76 14.67 12.06
C VAL A 65 -1.91 15.65 11.26
N SER A 66 -1.87 15.52 9.92
CA SER A 66 -1.16 16.44 9.04
C SER A 66 -2.01 17.64 8.61
N GLY A 67 -3.33 17.49 8.59
CA GLY A 67 -4.25 18.48 8.02
C GLY A 67 -4.22 18.53 6.50
N VAL A 68 -3.55 17.56 5.85
CA VAL A 68 -3.45 17.46 4.38
C VAL A 68 -4.35 16.33 3.91
N GLU A 69 -5.15 16.58 2.87
CA GLU A 69 -6.03 15.56 2.32
C GLU A 69 -5.21 14.41 1.73
N MET A 70 -5.49 13.18 2.17
CA MET A 70 -4.89 11.96 1.64
C MET A 70 -5.99 11.02 1.17
N LYS A 71 -5.94 10.66 -0.11
CA LYS A 71 -6.87 9.75 -0.78
C LYS A 71 -6.18 8.43 -1.06
N TYR A 72 -6.94 7.38 -1.29
CA TYR A 72 -6.41 6.08 -1.71
C TYR A 72 -7.24 5.51 -2.86
N ILE A 73 -6.58 4.72 -3.70
CA ILE A 73 -7.19 4.07 -4.86
C ILE A 73 -6.73 2.62 -4.95
N ASN A 74 -7.62 1.75 -5.40
CA ASN A 74 -7.26 0.37 -5.74
C ASN A 74 -6.51 0.32 -7.08
N THR A 75 -5.41 -0.41 -7.13
CA THR A 75 -4.53 -0.52 -8.30
C THR A 75 -3.94 -1.92 -8.37
N ALA A 76 -3.82 -2.49 -9.56
CA ALA A 76 -3.17 -3.79 -9.73
C ALA A 76 -1.68 -3.74 -9.34
N TRP A 77 -1.21 -4.78 -8.65
CA TRP A 77 0.16 -4.84 -8.11
C TRP A 77 1.23 -4.79 -9.21
N ASP A 78 1.02 -5.49 -10.32
CA ASP A 78 1.98 -5.59 -11.42
C ASP A 78 2.36 -4.24 -12.05
N THR A 79 1.45 -3.26 -11.97
CA THR A 79 1.62 -1.91 -12.53
C THR A 79 1.86 -0.83 -11.48
N ILE A 80 1.80 -1.17 -10.18
CA ILE A 80 1.78 -0.18 -9.09
C ILE A 80 3.04 0.69 -9.04
N PHE A 81 4.22 0.13 -9.25
CA PHE A 81 5.47 0.92 -9.25
C PHE A 81 5.65 1.75 -10.53
N ALA A 82 5.16 1.23 -11.67
CA ALA A 82 5.16 1.98 -12.93
C ALA A 82 4.24 3.21 -12.86
N GLY A 83 3.05 3.05 -12.26
CA GLY A 83 2.12 4.15 -12.00
C GLY A 83 2.72 5.23 -11.10
N LEU A 84 3.43 4.83 -10.02
CA LEU A 84 4.14 5.75 -9.14
C LEU A 84 5.23 6.54 -9.89
N ALA A 85 6.06 5.84 -10.67
CA ALA A 85 7.11 6.47 -11.46
C ALA A 85 6.55 7.49 -12.47
N ASN A 86 5.40 7.16 -13.10
CA ASN A 86 4.72 8.02 -14.07
C ASN A 86 3.88 9.14 -13.42
N GLY A 87 3.78 9.19 -12.08
CA GLY A 87 3.03 10.22 -11.37
C GLY A 87 1.51 10.08 -11.49
N GLN A 88 0.98 8.87 -11.68
CA GLN A 88 -0.47 8.60 -11.66
C GLN A 88 -1.05 8.75 -10.25
N TYR A 89 -0.23 8.56 -9.23
CA TYR A 89 -0.47 8.79 -7.83
C TYR A 89 0.85 9.20 -7.15
N ASN A 90 0.79 9.60 -5.90
CA ASN A 90 1.92 10.21 -5.20
C ASN A 90 2.72 9.20 -4.36
N ALA A 91 2.05 8.18 -3.84
CA ALA A 91 2.63 7.16 -2.97
C ALA A 91 2.02 5.79 -3.23
N VAL A 92 2.66 4.75 -2.72
CA VAL A 92 2.13 3.38 -2.63
C VAL A 92 2.19 2.96 -1.17
N ALA A 93 1.04 2.61 -0.61
CA ALA A 93 0.88 1.96 0.67
C ALA A 93 0.16 0.64 0.38
N SER A 94 0.90 -0.47 0.36
CA SER A 94 0.41 -1.77 -0.09
C SER A 94 1.37 -2.90 0.32
N GLY A 95 1.68 -2.97 1.62
CA GLY A 95 2.62 -3.96 2.13
C GLY A 95 3.98 -3.92 1.43
N VAL A 96 4.49 -2.74 1.09
CA VAL A 96 5.68 -2.65 0.24
C VAL A 96 6.95 -2.95 1.03
N THR A 97 7.57 -4.09 0.74
CA THR A 97 8.88 -4.44 1.30
C THR A 97 9.96 -3.50 0.81
N VAL A 98 10.78 -3.01 1.74
CA VAL A 98 11.99 -2.23 1.47
C VAL A 98 13.07 -3.18 0.96
N THR A 99 13.48 -3.01 -0.30
CA THR A 99 14.58 -3.78 -0.89
C THR A 99 15.60 -2.86 -1.54
N GLU A 100 16.86 -3.30 -1.62
CA GLU A 100 17.92 -2.52 -2.27
C GLU A 100 17.62 -2.26 -3.76
N GLU A 101 16.93 -3.20 -4.42
CA GLU A 101 16.51 -3.01 -5.82
C GLU A 101 15.47 -1.90 -5.94
N ARG A 102 14.44 -1.93 -5.08
CA ARG A 102 13.38 -0.90 -5.06
C ARG A 102 13.94 0.47 -4.69
N LYS A 103 14.88 0.56 -3.75
CA LYS A 103 15.56 1.81 -3.36
C LYS A 103 16.27 2.53 -4.51
N LYS A 104 16.59 1.86 -5.59
CA LYS A 104 17.19 2.50 -6.78
C LYS A 104 16.21 3.43 -7.49
N THR A 105 14.92 3.14 -7.44
CA THR A 105 13.88 3.81 -8.23
C THR A 105 12.83 4.54 -7.41
N ILE A 106 12.66 4.20 -6.14
CA ILE A 106 11.71 4.81 -5.20
C ILE A 106 12.40 5.13 -3.88
N ASP A 107 11.80 6.01 -3.09
CA ASP A 107 12.18 6.28 -1.71
C ASP A 107 11.11 5.70 -0.77
N PHE A 108 11.50 5.42 0.48
CA PHE A 108 10.65 4.77 1.47
C PHE A 108 10.51 5.63 2.72
N SER A 109 9.33 5.57 3.34
CA SER A 109 9.10 6.12 4.67
C SER A 109 9.89 5.37 5.75
N ASP A 110 9.80 5.86 6.97
CA ASP A 110 10.15 5.08 8.15
C ASP A 110 9.37 3.76 8.14
N THR A 111 10.01 2.70 8.64
CA THR A 111 9.44 1.35 8.74
C THR A 111 8.14 1.36 9.54
N LEU A 112 7.11 0.76 8.97
CA LEU A 112 5.82 0.54 9.62
C LEU A 112 5.90 -0.66 10.57
N PHE A 113 6.28 -1.81 10.05
CA PHE A 113 6.46 -3.07 10.78
C PHE A 113 7.38 -4.00 9.97
N THR A 114 7.64 -5.20 10.49
CA THR A 114 8.46 -6.21 9.81
C THR A 114 7.69 -7.49 9.58
N ILE A 115 8.07 -8.21 8.52
CA ILE A 115 7.50 -9.51 8.15
C ILE A 115 8.61 -10.51 7.81
N LYS A 116 8.21 -11.76 7.59
CA LYS A 116 9.00 -12.80 6.93
C LYS A 116 8.18 -13.43 5.82
N GLN A 117 8.80 -14.23 4.98
CA GLN A 117 8.11 -14.99 3.95
C GLN A 117 7.68 -16.35 4.50
N SER A 118 6.38 -16.57 4.59
CA SER A 118 5.78 -17.79 5.13
C SER A 118 5.38 -18.78 4.03
N ILE A 119 5.50 -20.06 4.35
CA ILE A 119 5.01 -21.17 3.51
C ILE A 119 3.65 -21.60 4.04
N ILE A 120 2.65 -21.56 3.16
CA ILE A 120 1.30 -22.05 3.42
C ILE A 120 1.11 -23.35 2.63
N THR A 121 0.52 -24.37 3.29
CA THR A 121 0.16 -25.62 2.63
C THR A 121 -1.24 -26.08 3.03
N MET A 122 -1.77 -27.07 2.31
CA MET A 122 -2.90 -27.83 2.82
C MET A 122 -2.46 -28.63 4.04
N ARG A 123 -3.35 -28.76 5.05
CA ARG A 123 -3.11 -29.68 6.18
C ARG A 123 -2.80 -31.08 5.67
N GLY A 124 -1.82 -31.74 6.26
CA GLY A 124 -1.26 -33.02 5.81
C GLY A 124 0.02 -32.92 5.00
N ASN A 125 0.44 -31.70 4.65
CA ASN A 125 1.68 -31.41 3.92
C ASN A 125 2.74 -30.71 4.78
N GLU A 126 2.76 -30.94 6.10
CA GLU A 126 3.60 -30.26 7.08
C GLU A 126 5.11 -30.44 6.83
N SER A 127 5.51 -31.42 5.98
CA SER A 127 6.89 -31.62 5.57
C SER A 127 7.43 -30.53 4.64
N LEU A 128 6.54 -29.72 4.03
CA LEU A 128 6.92 -28.58 3.19
C LEU A 128 7.14 -27.33 4.07
N ASN A 129 8.20 -27.31 4.85
CA ASN A 129 8.42 -26.34 5.93
C ASN A 129 9.68 -25.48 5.76
N SER A 130 10.36 -25.60 4.65
CA SER A 130 11.54 -24.76 4.30
C SER A 130 11.62 -24.56 2.80
N LEU A 131 12.43 -23.59 2.37
CA LEU A 131 12.66 -23.34 0.94
C LEU A 131 13.20 -24.58 0.23
N GLU A 132 14.08 -25.35 0.87
CA GLU A 132 14.66 -26.58 0.31
C GLU A 132 13.59 -27.68 0.12
N ALA A 133 12.63 -27.76 1.04
CA ALA A 133 11.54 -28.74 0.96
C ALA A 133 10.58 -28.47 -0.21
N LEU A 134 10.65 -27.30 -0.82
CA LEU A 134 9.86 -26.93 -2.01
C LEU A 134 10.48 -27.41 -3.32
N SER A 135 11.65 -28.07 -3.32
CA SER A 135 12.27 -28.63 -4.53
C SER A 135 11.35 -29.63 -5.21
N GLY A 136 11.11 -29.44 -6.52
CA GLY A 136 10.20 -30.25 -7.33
C GLY A 136 8.69 -30.01 -7.03
N LYS A 137 8.35 -29.09 -6.14
CA LYS A 137 6.97 -28.76 -5.77
C LYS A 137 6.44 -27.60 -6.60
N LYS A 138 5.13 -27.62 -6.85
CA LYS A 138 4.43 -26.50 -7.48
C LYS A 138 4.10 -25.47 -6.42
N VAL A 139 4.72 -24.30 -6.50
CA VAL A 139 4.60 -23.24 -5.51
C VAL A 139 3.91 -22.01 -6.10
N GLY A 140 2.78 -21.64 -5.51
CA GLY A 140 2.02 -20.44 -5.86
C GLY A 140 2.60 -19.20 -5.18
N VAL A 141 2.75 -18.12 -5.94
CA VAL A 141 3.24 -16.84 -5.46
C VAL A 141 2.50 -15.69 -6.16
N GLN A 142 2.41 -14.53 -5.54
CA GLN A 142 2.02 -13.32 -6.27
C GLN A 142 3.22 -12.79 -7.05
N MET A 143 3.02 -12.52 -8.33
CA MET A 143 4.08 -12.07 -9.24
C MET A 143 4.74 -10.76 -8.76
N GLY A 144 6.08 -10.69 -8.77
CA GLY A 144 6.83 -9.48 -8.45
C GLY A 144 6.90 -9.11 -6.96
N THR A 145 6.42 -9.99 -6.06
CA THR A 145 6.59 -9.83 -4.60
C THR A 145 7.92 -10.40 -4.13
N THR A 146 8.33 -10.05 -2.89
CA THR A 146 9.51 -10.67 -2.27
C THR A 146 9.32 -12.16 -1.99
N GLY A 147 8.09 -12.60 -1.75
CA GLY A 147 7.74 -14.02 -1.68
C GLY A 147 8.01 -14.76 -3.00
N HIS A 148 7.70 -14.14 -4.15
CA HIS A 148 8.07 -14.69 -5.45
C HIS A 148 9.59 -14.84 -5.57
N PHE A 149 10.35 -13.77 -5.27
CA PHE A 149 11.81 -13.81 -5.37
C PHE A 149 12.46 -14.77 -4.37
N ALA A 150 11.89 -14.94 -3.18
CA ALA A 150 12.35 -15.93 -2.21
C ALA A 150 12.26 -17.36 -2.79
N VAL A 151 11.15 -17.70 -3.46
CA VAL A 151 10.99 -19.02 -4.08
C VAL A 151 11.90 -19.18 -5.29
N GLU A 152 12.21 -18.13 -6.06
CA GLU A 152 13.15 -18.17 -7.19
C GLU A 152 14.58 -18.57 -6.78
N ALA A 153 14.94 -18.41 -5.51
CA ALA A 153 16.22 -18.86 -4.98
C ALA A 153 16.36 -20.40 -5.01
N ASN A 154 15.25 -21.15 -4.94
CA ASN A 154 15.21 -22.58 -5.15
C ASN A 154 14.97 -22.90 -6.64
N LYS A 155 16.03 -23.24 -7.36
CA LYS A 155 15.98 -23.48 -8.82
C LYS A 155 15.20 -24.73 -9.24
N ASP A 156 14.93 -25.63 -8.29
CA ASP A 156 14.15 -26.84 -8.51
C ASP A 156 12.66 -26.68 -8.21
N ALA A 157 12.26 -25.57 -7.58
CA ALA A 157 10.85 -25.27 -7.35
C ALA A 157 10.12 -24.96 -8.67
N ILE A 158 8.89 -25.46 -8.81
CA ILE A 158 8.04 -25.18 -9.98
C ILE A 158 7.13 -24.02 -9.65
N ILE A 159 7.57 -22.81 -9.97
CA ILE A 159 6.86 -21.58 -9.63
C ILE A 159 5.64 -21.39 -10.51
N LYS A 160 4.50 -21.05 -9.88
CA LYS A 160 3.28 -20.59 -10.51
C LYS A 160 2.98 -19.18 -9.99
N ALA A 161 3.17 -18.18 -10.84
CA ALA A 161 2.92 -16.78 -10.49
C ALA A 161 1.49 -16.39 -10.85
N TYR A 162 0.83 -15.69 -9.93
CA TYR A 162 -0.54 -15.22 -10.00
C TYR A 162 -0.60 -13.70 -9.85
N ASP A 163 -1.70 -13.10 -10.26
CA ASP A 163 -1.94 -11.66 -10.09
C ASP A 163 -2.20 -11.31 -8.60
N SER A 164 -2.77 -12.26 -7.83
CA SER A 164 -2.93 -12.13 -6.39
C SER A 164 -2.61 -13.43 -5.66
N ILE A 165 -2.24 -13.31 -4.37
CA ILE A 165 -1.98 -14.50 -3.54
C ILE A 165 -3.27 -15.28 -3.25
N GLY A 166 -4.42 -14.61 -3.20
CA GLY A 166 -5.70 -15.26 -3.03
C GLY A 166 -6.00 -16.25 -4.15
N LEU A 167 -5.71 -15.92 -5.40
CA LEU A 167 -5.85 -16.83 -6.53
C LEU A 167 -4.92 -18.05 -6.42
N ALA A 168 -3.69 -17.84 -5.96
CA ALA A 168 -2.76 -18.96 -5.72
C ALA A 168 -3.29 -19.90 -4.62
N ILE A 169 -3.81 -19.34 -3.52
CA ILE A 169 -4.37 -20.12 -2.41
C ILE A 169 -5.59 -20.93 -2.87
N GLU A 170 -6.50 -20.32 -3.63
CA GLU A 170 -7.64 -21.05 -4.21
C GLU A 170 -7.18 -22.20 -5.13
N ASP A 171 -6.16 -21.96 -5.95
CA ASP A 171 -5.62 -22.99 -6.85
C ASP A 171 -4.92 -24.11 -6.08
N MET A 172 -4.29 -23.79 -4.93
CA MET A 172 -3.75 -24.80 -4.00
C MET A 172 -4.88 -25.63 -3.35
N ILE A 173 -5.96 -25.00 -2.92
CA ILE A 173 -7.13 -25.69 -2.34
C ILE A 173 -7.75 -26.63 -3.37
N ASN A 174 -7.76 -26.26 -4.64
CA ASN A 174 -8.22 -27.10 -5.75
C ASN A 174 -7.25 -28.24 -6.14
N GLY A 175 -6.08 -28.34 -5.46
CA GLY A 175 -5.11 -29.43 -5.65
C GLY A 175 -4.15 -29.23 -6.82
N ASN A 176 -4.06 -28.04 -7.37
CA ASN A 176 -3.16 -27.73 -8.48
C ASN A 176 -1.75 -27.30 -8.03
N LEU A 177 -1.60 -26.89 -6.76
CA LEU A 177 -0.34 -26.49 -6.14
C LEU A 177 -0.08 -27.29 -4.86
N ASP A 178 1.21 -27.41 -4.50
CA ASP A 178 1.67 -28.08 -3.29
C ASP A 178 1.78 -27.08 -2.11
N ALA A 179 2.15 -25.83 -2.39
CA ALA A 179 2.34 -24.77 -1.40
C ALA A 179 2.10 -23.39 -2.01
N CYS A 180 1.92 -22.39 -1.14
CA CYS A 180 1.99 -20.97 -1.49
C CYS A 180 3.00 -20.26 -0.59
N VAL A 181 3.61 -19.17 -1.08
CA VAL A 181 4.53 -18.34 -0.30
C VAL A 181 4.07 -16.88 -0.37
N CYS A 182 3.95 -16.26 0.79
CA CYS A 182 3.62 -14.84 0.96
C CYS A 182 4.08 -14.31 2.32
N ASP A 183 3.89 -13.01 2.53
CA ASP A 183 4.19 -12.32 3.78
C ASP A 183 3.50 -12.98 4.98
N SER A 184 4.22 -13.10 6.09
CA SER A 184 3.75 -13.81 7.29
C SER A 184 2.43 -13.27 7.86
N LEU A 185 2.22 -11.95 7.77
CA LEU A 185 0.97 -11.33 8.22
C LEU A 185 -0.22 -11.78 7.34
N ILE A 186 -0.03 -11.81 6.04
CA ILE A 186 -1.03 -12.24 5.06
C ILE A 186 -1.30 -13.73 5.21
N ALA A 187 -0.25 -14.54 5.36
CA ALA A 187 -0.38 -15.97 5.65
C ALA A 187 -1.21 -16.22 6.90
N SER A 188 -0.97 -15.45 7.97
CA SER A 188 -1.73 -15.54 9.21
C SER A 188 -3.20 -15.18 9.03
N ASP A 189 -3.52 -14.15 8.24
CA ASP A 189 -4.90 -13.78 7.94
C ASP A 189 -5.63 -14.92 7.22
N PHE A 190 -5.07 -15.46 6.15
CA PHE A 190 -5.66 -16.57 5.41
C PHE A 190 -5.84 -17.84 6.26
N VAL A 191 -4.85 -18.18 7.10
CA VAL A 191 -4.83 -19.45 7.82
C VAL A 191 -5.59 -19.37 9.15
N LEU A 192 -5.58 -18.23 9.83
CA LEU A 192 -6.12 -18.11 11.19
C LEU A 192 -7.41 -17.28 11.26
N ALA A 193 -7.51 -16.21 10.48
CA ALA A 193 -8.64 -15.29 10.57
C ALA A 193 -9.76 -15.63 9.58
N ASN A 194 -9.44 -16.22 8.42
CA ASN A 194 -10.42 -16.54 7.40
C ASN A 194 -11.10 -17.89 7.68
N ALA A 195 -12.36 -17.87 8.11
CA ALA A 195 -13.13 -19.06 8.44
C ALA A 195 -13.29 -20.06 7.26
N ASN A 196 -13.17 -19.60 6.01
CA ASN A 196 -13.28 -20.48 4.84
C ASN A 196 -12.04 -21.37 4.63
N TYR A 197 -10.91 -20.99 5.24
CA TYR A 197 -9.62 -21.62 5.02
C TYR A 197 -8.98 -22.22 6.27
N ALA A 198 -9.34 -21.77 7.47
CA ALA A 198 -8.71 -22.15 8.73
C ALA A 198 -8.66 -23.66 8.98
N ASP A 199 -9.68 -24.40 8.54
CA ASP A 199 -9.73 -25.87 8.67
C ASP A 199 -8.90 -26.61 7.62
N LYS A 200 -8.52 -25.93 6.53
CA LYS A 200 -7.84 -26.55 5.37
C LYS A 200 -6.36 -26.24 5.33
N LEU A 201 -5.99 -25.01 5.71
CA LEU A 201 -4.65 -24.48 5.55
C LEU A 201 -3.82 -24.53 6.84
N ILE A 202 -2.51 -24.52 6.68
CA ILE A 202 -1.56 -24.40 7.78
C ILE A 202 -0.31 -23.64 7.29
N ILE A 203 0.25 -22.81 8.16
CA ILE A 203 1.60 -22.26 7.97
C ILE A 203 2.58 -23.31 8.44
N THR A 204 3.44 -23.78 7.54
CA THR A 204 4.37 -24.90 7.84
C THR A 204 5.78 -24.44 8.15
N GLY A 205 6.17 -23.25 7.70
CA GLY A 205 7.52 -22.73 7.91
C GLY A 205 7.76 -21.41 7.20
N GLU A 206 9.03 -21.07 7.04
CA GLU A 206 9.49 -19.84 6.42
C GLU A 206 10.27 -20.17 5.13
N ALA A 207 9.99 -19.44 4.05
CA ALA A 207 10.72 -19.55 2.79
C ALA A 207 12.04 -18.74 2.81
N SER A 208 12.18 -17.81 3.76
CA SER A 208 13.38 -17.01 3.98
C SER A 208 13.56 -16.74 5.49
N SER A 209 14.80 -16.76 5.95
CA SER A 209 15.15 -16.33 7.31
C SER A 209 15.27 -14.81 7.45
N GLU A 210 15.24 -14.08 6.36
CA GLU A 210 15.36 -12.61 6.34
C GLU A 210 14.14 -11.97 6.98
N ILE A 211 14.39 -10.93 7.78
CA ILE A 211 13.35 -10.04 8.30
C ILE A 211 13.22 -8.90 7.29
N GLU A 212 12.03 -8.71 6.78
CA GLU A 212 11.73 -7.69 5.77
C GLU A 212 10.99 -6.52 6.42
N GLU A 213 11.42 -5.29 6.10
CA GLU A 213 10.77 -4.06 6.54
C GLU A 213 9.67 -3.65 5.57
N ILE A 214 8.50 -3.31 6.09
CA ILE A 214 7.38 -2.75 5.31
C ILE A 214 7.33 -1.24 5.51
N ALA A 215 7.19 -0.49 4.42
CA ALA A 215 7.14 0.96 4.42
C ALA A 215 6.29 1.52 3.27
N ILE A 216 5.88 2.77 3.39
CA ILE A 216 5.20 3.50 2.32
C ILE A 216 6.24 3.95 1.30
N ALA A 217 5.98 3.66 0.02
CA ALA A 217 6.85 4.06 -1.08
C ALA A 217 6.39 5.39 -1.69
N VAL A 218 7.36 6.26 -2.01
CA VAL A 218 7.13 7.50 -2.74
C VAL A 218 8.04 7.57 -3.96
N LYS A 219 7.71 8.44 -4.91
CA LYS A 219 8.57 8.68 -6.07
C LYS A 219 9.97 9.09 -5.63
N LYS A 220 11.00 8.56 -6.29
CA LYS A 220 12.39 8.89 -6.01
C LYS A 220 12.63 10.40 -6.00
N GLY A 221 13.16 10.91 -4.87
CA GLY A 221 13.47 12.33 -4.68
C GLY A 221 12.29 13.19 -4.23
N ASP A 222 11.10 12.65 -4.00
CA ASP A 222 9.96 13.39 -3.44
C ASP A 222 10.11 13.56 -1.92
N LYS A 223 11.04 14.41 -1.54
CA LYS A 223 11.34 14.68 -0.13
C LYS A 223 10.17 15.33 0.62
N GLU A 224 9.39 16.17 -0.08
CA GLU A 224 8.28 16.88 0.57
C GLU A 224 7.21 15.90 1.06
N LEU A 225 6.79 14.97 0.21
CA LEU A 225 5.81 13.95 0.61
C LEU A 225 6.40 12.99 1.63
N LEU A 226 7.67 12.59 1.47
CA LEU A 226 8.35 11.69 2.39
C LEU A 226 8.43 12.29 3.80
N ASP A 227 8.82 13.56 3.92
CA ASP A 227 8.88 14.29 5.20
C ASP A 227 7.49 14.43 5.83
N LEU A 228 6.45 14.68 5.01
CA LEU A 228 5.06 14.73 5.46
C LEU A 228 4.60 13.39 6.04
N ILE A 229 4.88 12.29 5.34
CA ILE A 229 4.55 10.93 5.80
C ILE A 229 5.29 10.64 7.11
N ASN A 230 6.60 10.80 7.16
CA ASN A 230 7.39 10.47 8.35
C ASN A 230 7.01 11.33 9.57
N SER A 231 6.76 12.63 9.37
CA SER A 231 6.29 13.49 10.46
C SER A 231 4.89 13.08 10.95
N SER A 232 4.02 12.61 10.05
CA SER A 232 2.71 12.07 10.43
C SER A 232 2.83 10.77 11.21
N LEU A 233 3.67 9.83 10.73
CA LEU A 233 3.96 8.57 11.43
C LEU A 233 4.51 8.82 12.84
N ALA A 234 5.44 9.78 12.99
CA ALA A 234 5.99 10.16 14.30
C ALA A 234 4.89 10.65 15.26
N LYS A 235 3.98 11.52 14.78
CA LYS A 235 2.84 12.00 15.58
C LYS A 235 1.89 10.88 15.98
N LEU A 236 1.62 9.92 15.07
CA LEU A 236 0.76 8.77 15.36
C LEU A 236 1.39 7.81 16.36
N LYS A 237 2.71 7.66 16.35
CA LYS A 237 3.47 6.91 17.38
C LYS A 237 3.41 7.64 18.73
N GLU A 238 3.65 8.94 18.75
CA GLU A 238 3.68 9.74 19.98
C GLU A 238 2.31 9.77 20.69
N ASN A 239 1.22 9.87 19.94
CA ASN A 239 -0.14 9.94 20.50
C ASN A 239 -0.81 8.59 20.74
N GLY A 240 -0.11 7.47 20.48
CA GLY A 240 -0.59 6.10 20.70
C GLY A 240 -1.56 5.58 19.62
N THR A 241 -1.84 6.34 18.57
CA THR A 241 -2.73 5.90 17.47
C THR A 241 -2.12 4.73 16.71
N MET A 242 -0.80 4.74 16.49
CA MET A 242 -0.12 3.63 15.81
C MET A 242 -0.29 2.32 16.58
N ASP A 243 -0.11 2.32 17.91
CA ASP A 243 -0.28 1.12 18.75
C ASP A 243 -1.73 0.61 18.71
N ALA A 244 -2.70 1.53 18.68
CA ALA A 244 -4.11 1.17 18.53
C ALA A 244 -4.41 0.51 17.19
N LEU A 245 -3.80 0.99 16.09
CA LEU A 245 -3.93 0.37 14.77
C LEU A 245 -3.27 -1.01 14.74
N TYR A 246 -2.06 -1.17 15.26
CA TYR A 246 -1.39 -2.47 15.35
C TYR A 246 -2.24 -3.50 16.10
N LYS A 247 -2.79 -3.09 17.25
CA LYS A 247 -3.67 -3.96 18.04
C LYS A 247 -4.97 -4.30 17.29
N LYS A 248 -5.57 -3.33 16.60
CA LYS A 248 -6.82 -3.54 15.84
C LYS A 248 -6.66 -4.60 14.75
N TYR A 249 -5.49 -4.62 14.09
CA TYR A 249 -5.22 -5.48 12.95
C TYR A 249 -4.28 -6.66 13.25
N ASN A 250 -3.95 -6.90 14.53
CA ASN A 250 -3.06 -7.97 14.99
C ASN A 250 -1.70 -7.98 14.26
N ILE A 251 -1.10 -6.79 14.07
CA ILE A 251 0.17 -6.65 13.34
C ILE A 251 1.40 -6.94 14.22
N LEU A 252 1.26 -6.76 15.55
CA LEU A 252 2.32 -6.99 16.54
C LEU A 252 1.81 -7.89 17.67
#